data_8f50fe07cb6527ac811ce16c13dcf4fe
#
_entry.id   8f50fe07cb6527ac811ce16c13dcf4fe
#
_cell.length_a   1.000
_cell.length_b   1.000
_cell.length_c   1.000
_cell.angle_alpha   90.00
_cell.angle_beta   90.00
_cell.angle_gamma   90.00
#
_symmetry.space_group_name_H-M   'P 1'
#
loop_
_entity.id
_entity.type
_entity.pdbx_description
1 polymer ?
#
loop_
_entity_poly.entity_id
_entity_poly.type
_entity_poly.pdbx_seq_one_letter_code
_entity_poly.pdbx_strand_id
1 'polypeptide(L)'
;MTAALAPGLKHQIQLTVEKHHTADAYGNPGVEVFATPALITLFENVCGECIRPFLSENGFSVGTRVDIRHLGATPLGLSLIHI
;
A
#
# COMPACT_ATOMS: atom_id res chain seq x y z
N MET A 1 -20.92 -0.94 17.53
CA MET A 1 -21.46 -1.75 16.42
C MET A 1 -20.78 -1.36 15.13
N THR A 2 -20.34 -2.33 14.39
CA THR A 2 -19.69 -2.07 13.10
C THR A 2 -20.71 -2.10 11.97
N ALA A 3 -20.54 -1.22 10.97
CA ALA A 3 -21.31 -1.30 9.75
C ALA A 3 -20.89 -2.53 8.96
N ALA A 4 -21.76 -3.03 8.11
CA ALA A 4 -21.44 -4.15 7.24
C ALA A 4 -20.47 -3.72 6.13
N LEU A 5 -19.50 -4.58 5.81
CA LEU A 5 -18.66 -4.38 4.63
C LEU A 5 -19.49 -4.52 3.36
N ALA A 6 -19.29 -3.62 2.43
CA ALA A 6 -19.98 -3.62 1.16
C ALA A 6 -19.05 -3.11 0.05
N PRO A 7 -19.28 -3.50 -1.21
CA PRO A 7 -18.54 -2.94 -2.33
C PRO A 7 -18.72 -1.42 -2.43
N GLY A 8 -17.74 -0.73 -2.99
CA GLY A 8 -17.79 0.72 -3.19
C GLY A 8 -17.12 1.54 -2.11
N LEU A 9 -16.53 0.91 -1.09
CA LEU A 9 -15.72 1.62 -0.11
C LEU A 9 -14.49 2.25 -0.77
N LYS A 10 -14.14 3.45 -0.32
CA LYS A 10 -12.98 4.17 -0.82
C LYS A 10 -12.13 4.67 0.32
N HIS A 11 -10.83 4.65 0.10
CA HIS A 11 -9.84 5.18 1.03
C HIS A 11 -8.65 5.70 0.26
N GLN A 12 -7.94 6.67 0.81
CA GLN A 12 -6.81 7.29 0.14
C GLN A 12 -5.64 7.44 1.11
N ILE A 13 -4.46 7.07 0.62
CA ILE A 13 -3.19 7.33 1.30
C ILE A 13 -2.28 8.08 0.34
N GLN A 14 -1.53 9.05 0.86
CA GLN A 14 -0.45 9.69 0.14
C GLN A 14 0.88 9.26 0.76
N LEU A 15 1.83 8.90 -0.10
CA LEU A 15 3.16 8.47 0.31
C LEU A 15 4.20 9.25 -0.48
N THR A 16 5.19 9.81 0.21
CA THR A 16 6.39 10.32 -0.44
C THR A 16 7.44 9.22 -0.45
N VAL A 17 8.04 8.96 -1.61
CA VAL A 17 9.04 7.90 -1.74
C VAL A 17 10.31 8.31 -1.01
N GLU A 18 10.65 7.57 0.03
CA GLU A 18 11.87 7.73 0.81
C GLU A 18 12.83 6.60 0.51
N LYS A 19 14.06 6.70 0.98
CA LYS A 19 15.11 5.72 0.65
C LYS A 19 14.72 4.30 1.01
N HIS A 20 14.06 4.08 2.14
CA HIS A 20 13.64 2.73 2.55
C HIS A 20 12.52 2.14 1.70
N HIS A 21 11.88 2.93 0.84
CA HIS A 21 10.88 2.48 -0.11
C HIS A 21 11.49 2.06 -1.45
N THR A 22 12.77 2.31 -1.68
CA THR A 22 13.38 2.12 -3.00
C THR A 22 13.87 0.70 -3.21
N ALA A 23 14.02 0.31 -4.47
CA ALA A 23 14.56 -0.99 -4.84
C ALA A 23 15.99 -1.19 -4.30
N ASP A 24 16.76 -0.11 -4.14
CA ASP A 24 18.07 -0.15 -3.49
C ASP A 24 17.98 -0.75 -2.08
N ALA A 25 17.01 -0.31 -1.30
CA ALA A 25 16.80 -0.82 0.06
C ALA A 25 16.30 -2.27 0.08
N TYR A 26 15.72 -2.75 -1.03
CA TYR A 26 15.21 -4.12 -1.15
C TYR A 26 16.19 -5.06 -1.85
N GLY A 27 17.47 -4.70 -1.92
CA GLY A 27 18.50 -5.59 -2.43
C GLY A 27 18.86 -5.38 -3.89
N ASN A 28 18.47 -4.27 -4.50
CA ASN A 28 18.85 -3.91 -5.85
C ASN A 28 19.70 -2.62 -5.84
N PRO A 29 21.02 -2.75 -5.57
CA PRO A 29 21.87 -1.59 -5.29
C PRO A 29 21.85 -0.53 -6.40
N GLY A 30 21.76 0.73 -5.99
CA GLY A 30 21.80 1.87 -6.90
C GLY A 30 20.47 2.20 -7.60
N VAL A 31 19.43 1.40 -7.40
CA VAL A 31 18.13 1.63 -8.03
C VAL A 31 17.24 2.40 -7.07
N GLU A 32 17.19 3.72 -7.22
CA GLU A 32 16.48 4.62 -6.31
C GLU A 32 15.09 4.98 -6.81
N VAL A 33 14.31 3.98 -7.17
CA VAL A 33 12.91 4.12 -7.53
C VAL A 33 12.04 3.26 -6.61
N PHE A 34 10.76 3.59 -6.51
CA PHE A 34 9.82 2.90 -5.63
C PHE A 34 9.79 1.41 -5.93
N ALA A 35 10.09 0.61 -4.92
CA ALA A 35 10.18 -0.85 -5.07
C ALA A 35 8.80 -1.49 -5.18
N THR A 36 8.69 -2.54 -5.99
CA THR A 36 7.45 -3.32 -6.09
C THR A 36 6.99 -3.90 -4.74
N PRO A 37 7.85 -4.45 -3.88
CA PRO A 37 7.44 -4.86 -2.54
C PRO A 37 6.87 -3.71 -1.70
N ALA A 38 7.43 -2.51 -1.82
CA ALA A 38 6.91 -1.33 -1.13
C ALA A 38 5.53 -0.94 -1.67
N LEU A 39 5.30 -1.08 -2.96
CA LEU A 39 4.00 -0.86 -3.58
C LEU A 39 2.96 -1.83 -3.04
N ILE A 40 3.31 -3.11 -2.91
CA ILE A 40 2.44 -4.13 -2.31
C ILE A 40 2.08 -3.76 -0.88
N THR A 41 3.08 -3.35 -0.09
CA THR A 41 2.86 -2.90 1.29
C THR A 41 1.91 -1.70 1.33
N LEU A 42 2.06 -0.76 0.42
CA LEU A 42 1.17 0.39 0.33
C LEU A 42 -0.27 -0.03 0.06
N PHE A 43 -0.50 -0.94 -0.89
CA PHE A 43 -1.83 -1.47 -1.18
C PHE A 43 -2.43 -2.18 0.03
N GLU A 44 -1.64 -3.02 0.72
CA GLU A 44 -2.09 -3.70 1.92
C GLU A 44 -2.51 -2.71 3.00
N ASN A 45 -1.73 -1.65 3.20
CA ASN A 45 -2.04 -0.63 4.21
C ASN A 45 -3.29 0.15 3.86
N VAL A 46 -3.45 0.56 2.60
CA VAL A 46 -4.63 1.29 2.14
C VAL A 46 -5.88 0.45 2.32
N CYS A 47 -5.85 -0.80 1.88
CA CYS A 47 -6.98 -1.71 2.00
C CYS A 47 -7.30 -2.01 3.46
N GLY A 48 -6.28 -2.24 4.28
CA GLY A 48 -6.45 -2.49 5.71
C GLY A 48 -7.08 -1.31 6.44
N GLU A 49 -6.63 -0.09 6.14
CA GLU A 49 -7.23 1.12 6.73
C GLU A 49 -8.67 1.33 6.25
N CYS A 50 -8.94 1.02 4.99
CA CYS A 50 -10.28 1.17 4.42
C CYS A 50 -11.32 0.31 5.15
N ILE A 51 -10.96 -0.91 5.52
CA ILE A 51 -11.91 -1.87 6.12
C ILE A 51 -11.85 -1.90 7.64
N ARG A 52 -10.83 -1.34 8.27
CA ARG A 52 -10.66 -1.38 9.74
C ARG A 52 -11.90 -0.93 10.51
N PRO A 53 -12.60 0.16 10.14
CA PRO A 53 -13.79 0.59 10.87
C PRO A 53 -14.93 -0.43 10.87
N PHE A 54 -14.89 -1.41 9.97
CA PHE A 54 -15.92 -2.44 9.82
C PHE A 54 -15.58 -3.74 10.53
N LEU A 55 -14.39 -3.81 11.15
CA LEU A 55 -13.94 -5.00 11.87
C LEU A 55 -14.36 -4.88 13.36
N SER A 56 -14.51 -6.04 13.99
CA SER A 56 -14.74 -6.09 15.44
C SER A 56 -13.48 -5.62 16.18
N GLU A 57 -13.62 -5.32 17.48
CA GLU A 57 -12.53 -4.80 18.30
C GLU A 57 -11.27 -5.67 18.23
N ASN A 58 -11.42 -6.98 18.22
CA ASN A 58 -10.32 -7.94 18.12
C ASN A 58 -10.14 -8.51 16.71
N GLY A 59 -10.86 -7.94 15.74
CA GLY A 59 -10.79 -8.39 14.36
C GLY A 59 -9.59 -7.81 13.62
N PHE A 60 -9.12 -8.54 12.64
CA PHE A 60 -8.04 -8.09 11.76
C PHE A 60 -8.26 -8.67 10.36
N SER A 61 -7.53 -8.12 9.40
CA SER A 61 -7.54 -8.61 8.04
C SER A 61 -6.13 -8.92 7.57
N VAL A 62 -6.00 -9.90 6.69
CA VAL A 62 -4.73 -10.23 6.03
C VAL A 62 -4.98 -10.43 4.55
N GLY A 63 -3.99 -10.06 3.75
CA GLY A 63 -4.02 -10.33 2.33
C GLY A 63 -3.67 -11.80 2.07
N THR A 64 -4.42 -12.44 1.19
CA THR A 64 -4.18 -13.84 0.80
C THR A 64 -3.74 -13.97 -0.65
N ARG A 65 -3.93 -12.92 -1.44
CA ARG A 65 -3.52 -12.90 -2.84
C ARG A 65 -3.25 -11.47 -3.28
N VAL A 66 -2.18 -11.29 -4.04
CA VAL A 66 -1.83 -10.02 -4.68
C VAL A 66 -1.64 -10.27 -6.17
N ASP A 67 -2.27 -9.41 -6.99
CA ASP A 67 -2.15 -9.45 -8.44
C ASP A 67 -2.05 -8.00 -8.91
N ILE A 68 -0.83 -7.53 -9.14
CA ILE A 68 -0.57 -6.13 -9.50
C ILE A 68 0.39 -6.04 -10.68
N ARG A 69 0.35 -4.87 -11.34
CA ARG A 69 1.36 -4.47 -12.32
C ARG A 69 1.97 -3.16 -11.86
N HIS A 70 3.30 -3.13 -11.78
CA HIS A 70 4.05 -1.93 -11.48
C HIS A 70 4.50 -1.31 -12.80
N LEU A 71 3.65 -0.44 -13.36
CA LEU A 71 3.78 0.01 -14.75
C LEU A 71 4.71 1.20 -14.95
N GLY A 72 5.05 1.91 -13.89
CA GLY A 72 5.90 3.10 -13.99
C GLY A 72 6.80 3.24 -12.78
N ALA A 73 7.98 3.80 -12.98
CA ALA A 73 8.92 4.07 -11.91
C ALA A 73 8.58 5.39 -11.23
N THR A 74 8.69 5.42 -9.90
CA THR A 74 8.55 6.65 -9.10
C THR A 74 9.87 6.92 -8.38
N PRO A 75 10.62 7.96 -8.77
CA PRO A 75 11.89 8.27 -8.15
C PRO A 75 11.75 8.73 -6.70
N LEU A 76 12.88 8.67 -5.99
CA LEU A 76 13.02 9.20 -4.65
C LEU A 76 12.53 10.65 -4.58
N GLY A 77 11.78 10.97 -3.54
CA GLY A 77 11.29 12.33 -3.30
C GLY A 77 9.95 12.67 -3.92
N LEU A 78 9.45 11.87 -4.87
CA LEU A 78 8.13 12.10 -5.44
C LEU A 78 7.04 11.49 -4.59
N SER A 79 5.86 12.07 -4.66
CA SER A 79 4.69 11.60 -3.91
C SER A 79 3.85 10.65 -4.74
N LEU A 80 3.29 9.65 -4.06
CA LEU A 80 2.29 8.74 -4.58
C LEU A 80 0.98 8.97 -3.86
N ILE A 81 -0.13 8.91 -4.59
CA ILE A 81 -1.47 8.90 -4.02
C ILE A 81 -2.16 7.64 -4.50
N HIS A 82 -2.66 6.85 -3.55
CA HIS A 82 -3.45 5.67 -3.84
C HIS A 82 -4.84 5.81 -3.24
N ILE A 83 -5.84 5.57 -4.06
CA ILE A 83 -7.25 5.73 -3.68
C ILE A 83 -7.92 4.36 -3.63
#